data_beb4a3b91d41bf040bb543667213e84c
#
_entry.id   beb4a3b91d41bf040bb543667213e84c
#
_cell.length_a   1.000
_cell.length_b   1.000
_cell.length_c   1.000
_cell.angle_alpha   90.00
_cell.angle_beta   90.00
_cell.angle_gamma   90.00
#
_symmetry.space_group_name_H-M   'P 1'
#
loop_
_entity.id
_entity.type
_entity.pdbx_description
1 polymer ?
#
loop_
_entity_poly.entity_id
_entity_poly.type
_entity_poly.pdbx_seq_one_letter_code
_entity_poly.pdbx_strand_id
1 'polypeptide(L)'
;MFASTIYVYSELGSFYRVSKQACEKIIEEYQKEFSLDYTILRFGSLYGPRANDFNAIHSFLTHAIKEKKIIRRGDGEELREYIHVKDAARLSVVALDKKHNNKHLIITGNQQIKIKDLLTMIREIFNGEIEIKFDLENELHHYEITPYNYKPQVAQKITSDTFYDLGQGILDLIYDLEIEMDKGNGEKRIGLLKRKK
;
A
#
# COMPACT_ATOMS: atom_id res chain seq x y z
N MET A 1 15.45 -7.71 11.57
CA MET A 1 14.31 -7.63 10.63
C MET A 1 14.71 -6.96 9.33
N PHE A 2 14.12 -7.38 8.21
CA PHE A 2 14.35 -6.81 6.88
C PHE A 2 13.02 -6.45 6.20
N ALA A 3 12.89 -5.21 5.73
CA ALA A 3 11.72 -4.76 5.00
C ALA A 3 11.81 -5.18 3.53
N SER A 4 11.00 -6.15 3.14
CA SER A 4 10.85 -6.64 1.79
C SER A 4 9.46 -6.24 1.22
N THR A 5 9.01 -6.90 0.19
CA THR A 5 7.79 -6.57 -0.55
C THR A 5 7.11 -7.83 -1.07
N ILE A 6 5.79 -7.78 -1.24
CA ILE A 6 5.05 -8.84 -1.94
C ILE A 6 5.45 -8.95 -3.43
N TYR A 7 6.12 -7.94 -4.00
CA TYR A 7 6.65 -8.00 -5.38
C TYR A 7 7.66 -9.13 -5.60
N VAL A 8 8.27 -9.67 -4.54
CA VAL A 8 9.16 -10.85 -4.68
C VAL A 8 8.47 -12.07 -5.27
N TYR A 9 7.14 -12.14 -5.20
CA TYR A 9 6.33 -13.20 -5.83
C TYR A 9 6.00 -12.96 -7.30
N SER A 10 6.26 -11.76 -7.81
CA SER A 10 5.88 -11.31 -9.14
C SER A 10 7.06 -11.35 -10.11
N GLU A 11 6.80 -11.37 -11.42
CA GLU A 11 7.81 -11.10 -12.45
C GLU A 11 7.97 -9.60 -12.75
N LEU A 12 7.04 -8.79 -12.26
CA LEU A 12 7.05 -7.34 -12.40
C LEU A 12 7.73 -6.65 -11.21
N GLY A 13 8.09 -5.39 -11.34
CA GLY A 13 8.78 -4.63 -10.28
C GLY A 13 10.26 -4.40 -10.57
N SER A 14 10.76 -4.83 -11.76
CA SER A 14 12.06 -4.47 -12.29
C SER A 14 13.19 -4.63 -11.25
N PHE A 15 14.15 -3.70 -11.23
CA PHE A 15 15.30 -3.70 -10.32
C PHE A 15 14.91 -3.68 -8.84
N TYR A 16 13.80 -3.02 -8.48
CA TYR A 16 13.31 -3.04 -7.09
C TYR A 16 13.00 -4.45 -6.62
N ARG A 17 12.25 -5.22 -7.41
CA ARG A 17 11.96 -6.62 -7.10
C ARG A 17 13.24 -7.44 -6.98
N VAL A 18 14.10 -7.38 -8.00
CA VAL A 18 15.33 -8.18 -8.05
C VAL A 18 16.23 -7.88 -6.86
N SER A 19 16.38 -6.61 -6.50
CA SER A 19 17.18 -6.23 -5.32
C SER A 19 16.61 -6.80 -4.02
N LYS A 20 15.28 -6.77 -3.84
CA LYS A 20 14.65 -7.37 -2.66
C LYS A 20 14.80 -8.89 -2.63
N GLN A 21 14.63 -9.59 -3.75
CA GLN A 21 14.87 -11.02 -3.87
C GLN A 21 16.32 -11.39 -3.52
N ALA A 22 17.29 -10.65 -4.04
CA ALA A 22 18.71 -10.85 -3.74
C ALA A 22 19.00 -10.65 -2.25
N CYS A 23 18.48 -9.58 -1.64
CA CYS A 23 18.65 -9.33 -0.21
C CYS A 23 18.05 -10.45 0.65
N GLU A 24 16.85 -10.95 0.31
CA GLU A 24 16.25 -12.07 1.05
C GLU A 24 17.16 -13.31 1.00
N LYS A 25 17.72 -13.65 -0.17
CA LYS A 25 18.64 -14.79 -0.32
C LYS A 25 19.94 -14.60 0.46
N ILE A 26 20.52 -13.40 0.43
CA ILE A 26 21.72 -13.09 1.21
C ILE A 26 21.43 -13.27 2.71
N ILE A 27 20.30 -12.81 3.21
CA ILE A 27 19.91 -12.93 4.61
C ILE A 27 19.73 -14.40 5.00
N GLU A 28 19.09 -15.21 4.15
CA GLU A 28 18.95 -16.65 4.35
C GLU A 28 20.31 -17.36 4.45
N GLU A 29 21.29 -16.98 3.63
CA GLU A 29 22.66 -17.52 3.70
C GLU A 29 23.38 -17.07 4.98
N TYR A 30 23.22 -15.81 5.42
CA TYR A 30 23.77 -15.36 6.71
C TYR A 30 23.24 -16.18 7.90
N GLN A 31 21.98 -16.59 7.86
CA GLN A 31 21.43 -17.46 8.89
C GLN A 31 22.11 -18.83 8.87
N LYS A 32 22.32 -19.44 7.69
CA LYS A 32 22.94 -20.75 7.57
C LYS A 32 24.42 -20.76 8.00
N GLU A 33 25.17 -19.75 7.55
CA GLU A 33 26.62 -19.71 7.76
C GLU A 33 27.00 -19.16 9.15
N PHE A 34 26.21 -18.21 9.69
CA PHE A 34 26.56 -17.48 10.88
C PHE A 34 25.53 -17.57 12.01
N SER A 35 24.48 -18.38 11.83
CA SER A 35 23.36 -18.51 12.80
C SER A 35 22.70 -17.17 13.16
N LEU A 36 22.68 -16.22 12.21
CA LEU A 36 22.05 -14.91 12.40
C LEU A 36 20.53 -15.05 12.25
N ASP A 37 19.79 -14.95 13.34
CA ASP A 37 18.33 -14.94 13.29
C ASP A 37 17.80 -13.76 12.50
N TYR A 38 16.79 -13.99 11.66
CA TYR A 38 16.14 -12.96 10.87
C TYR A 38 14.61 -13.04 10.92
N THR A 39 13.96 -11.95 10.52
CA THR A 39 12.54 -11.92 10.15
C THR A 39 12.41 -11.03 8.92
N ILE A 40 11.87 -11.56 7.82
CA ILE A 40 11.63 -10.83 6.59
C ILE A 40 10.17 -10.42 6.53
N LEU A 41 9.92 -9.12 6.37
CA LEU A 41 8.59 -8.53 6.30
C LEU A 41 8.28 -8.14 4.85
N ARG A 42 7.40 -8.90 4.19
CA ARG A 42 6.94 -8.61 2.82
C ARG A 42 5.70 -7.73 2.89
N PHE A 43 5.93 -6.43 2.75
CA PHE A 43 4.85 -5.44 2.79
C PHE A 43 4.05 -5.44 1.48
N GLY A 44 2.72 -5.32 1.62
CA GLY A 44 1.80 -5.01 0.54
C GLY A 44 1.72 -3.52 0.23
N SER A 45 0.59 -3.08 -0.31
CA SER A 45 0.36 -1.68 -0.68
C SER A 45 0.08 -0.83 0.56
N LEU A 46 1.10 -0.12 1.04
CA LEU A 46 0.98 0.80 2.17
C LEU A 46 0.23 2.07 1.76
N TYR A 47 -0.55 2.64 2.69
CA TYR A 47 -1.13 3.97 2.56
C TYR A 47 -1.22 4.65 3.93
N GLY A 48 -1.38 5.98 3.95
CA GLY A 48 -1.54 6.75 5.18
C GLY A 48 -0.71 8.02 5.20
N PRO A 49 -0.68 8.73 6.36
CA PRO A 49 0.04 9.98 6.52
C PRO A 49 1.53 9.87 6.14
N ARG A 50 2.09 10.97 5.61
CA ARG A 50 3.47 11.10 5.15
C ARG A 50 3.83 10.20 3.96
N ALA A 51 2.83 9.72 3.20
CA ALA A 51 3.07 9.12 1.90
C ALA A 51 3.62 10.17 0.91
N ASN A 52 4.37 9.70 -0.08
CA ASN A 52 4.89 10.55 -1.15
C ASN A 52 4.08 10.37 -2.45
N ASP A 53 4.39 11.15 -3.47
CA ASP A 53 3.69 11.14 -4.76
C ASP A 53 3.77 9.81 -5.53
N PHE A 54 4.71 8.93 -5.17
CA PHE A 54 4.77 7.57 -5.72
C PHE A 54 3.73 6.62 -5.11
N ASN A 55 3.06 7.02 -4.02
CA ASN A 55 2.00 6.25 -3.43
C ASN A 55 0.69 6.46 -4.19
N ALA A 56 0.08 5.38 -4.68
CA ALA A 56 -1.09 5.46 -5.54
C ALA A 56 -2.29 6.16 -4.85
N ILE A 57 -2.60 5.79 -3.60
CA ILE A 57 -3.72 6.41 -2.86
C ILE A 57 -3.44 7.89 -2.61
N HIS A 58 -2.21 8.24 -2.17
CA HIS A 58 -1.82 9.64 -1.99
C HIS A 58 -1.98 10.44 -3.29
N SER A 59 -1.50 9.90 -4.41
CA SER A 59 -1.62 10.53 -5.72
C SER A 59 -3.09 10.71 -6.13
N PHE A 60 -3.93 9.68 -6.00
CA PHE A 60 -5.36 9.76 -6.31
C PHE A 60 -6.05 10.86 -5.50
N LEU A 61 -5.81 10.91 -4.19
CA LEU A 61 -6.43 11.90 -3.31
C LEU A 61 -5.92 13.30 -3.60
N THR A 62 -4.64 13.47 -3.89
CA THR A 62 -4.04 14.76 -4.27
C THR A 62 -4.69 15.32 -5.54
N HIS A 63 -4.85 14.49 -6.59
CA HIS A 63 -5.54 14.90 -7.81
C HIS A 63 -7.03 15.16 -7.56
N ALA A 64 -7.69 14.32 -6.76
CA ALA A 64 -9.09 14.52 -6.39
C ALA A 64 -9.32 15.87 -5.71
N ILE A 65 -8.45 16.26 -4.76
CA ILE A 65 -8.55 17.52 -4.02
C ILE A 65 -8.25 18.71 -4.94
N LYS A 66 -7.14 18.66 -5.70
CA LYS A 66 -6.64 19.80 -6.49
C LYS A 66 -7.42 20.00 -7.79
N GLU A 67 -7.73 18.92 -8.48
CA GLU A 67 -8.19 18.93 -9.88
C GLU A 67 -9.64 18.46 -10.03
N LYS A 68 -10.27 17.95 -8.95
CA LYS A 68 -11.58 17.31 -8.98
C LYS A 68 -11.64 16.17 -10.03
N LYS A 69 -10.51 15.55 -10.30
CA LYS A 69 -10.36 14.55 -11.32
C LYS A 69 -9.28 13.53 -10.97
N ILE A 70 -9.55 12.26 -11.27
CA ILE A 70 -8.57 11.19 -11.19
C ILE A 70 -8.45 10.54 -12.57
N ILE A 71 -7.22 10.43 -13.08
CA ILE A 71 -6.92 9.67 -14.30
C ILE A 71 -6.16 8.41 -13.88
N ARG A 72 -6.73 7.24 -14.16
CA ARG A 72 -6.11 5.93 -13.89
C ARG A 72 -5.74 5.25 -15.20
N ARG A 73 -4.48 4.85 -15.34
CA ARG A 73 -4.02 4.03 -16.46
C ARG A 73 -4.50 2.59 -16.28
N GLY A 74 -5.01 1.96 -17.34
CA GLY A 74 -5.64 0.64 -17.34
C GLY A 74 -7.10 0.68 -16.89
N ASP A 75 -7.73 -0.48 -16.81
CA ASP A 75 -9.18 -0.66 -16.56
C ASP A 75 -9.56 -0.67 -15.07
N GLY A 76 -8.58 -0.76 -14.18
CA GLY A 76 -8.80 -0.80 -12.74
C GLY A 76 -9.33 -2.14 -12.20
N GLU A 77 -9.28 -3.21 -12.97
CA GLU A 77 -9.72 -4.55 -12.56
C GLU A 77 -8.73 -5.25 -11.62
N GLU A 78 -7.49 -4.77 -11.54
CA GLU A 78 -6.48 -5.36 -10.68
C GLU A 78 -6.86 -5.28 -9.21
N LEU A 79 -6.67 -6.39 -8.51
CA LEU A 79 -6.90 -6.51 -7.06
C LEU A 79 -5.69 -6.04 -6.26
N ARG A 80 -5.94 -5.32 -5.18
CA ARG A 80 -4.92 -4.89 -4.22
C ARG A 80 -5.38 -5.14 -2.79
N GLU A 81 -4.41 -5.45 -1.93
CA GLU A 81 -4.58 -5.44 -0.48
C GLU A 81 -3.86 -4.22 0.08
N TYR A 82 -4.62 -3.20 0.47
CA TYR A 82 -4.07 -1.99 1.07
C TYR A 82 -3.97 -2.15 2.59
N ILE A 83 -2.83 -1.76 3.15
CA ILE A 83 -2.62 -1.74 4.60
C ILE A 83 -2.30 -0.33 5.08
N HIS A 84 -3.01 0.13 6.09
CA HIS A 84 -2.73 1.42 6.71
C HIS A 84 -1.36 1.39 7.40
N VAL A 85 -0.59 2.49 7.32
CA VAL A 85 0.77 2.56 7.86
C VAL A 85 0.83 2.30 9.37
N LYS A 86 -0.23 2.65 10.13
CA LYS A 86 -0.31 2.36 11.58
C LYS A 86 -0.44 0.86 11.85
N ASP A 87 -1.16 0.12 11.01
CA ASP A 87 -1.27 -1.33 11.13
C ASP A 87 0.02 -2.02 10.73
N ALA A 88 0.65 -1.56 9.65
CA ALA A 88 1.95 -2.06 9.24
C ALA A 88 3.01 -1.86 10.35
N ALA A 89 2.99 -0.71 11.03
CA ALA A 89 3.87 -0.44 12.16
C ALA A 89 3.58 -1.39 13.35
N ARG A 90 2.30 -1.58 13.72
CA ARG A 90 1.91 -2.52 14.80
C ARG A 90 2.35 -3.94 14.49
N LEU A 91 2.08 -4.43 13.27
CA LEU A 91 2.48 -5.78 12.86
C LEU A 91 3.99 -5.95 12.80
N SER A 92 4.73 -4.89 12.46
CA SER A 92 6.20 -4.91 12.52
C SER A 92 6.72 -5.07 13.95
N VAL A 93 6.05 -4.48 14.95
CA VAL A 93 6.38 -4.70 16.36
C VAL A 93 6.03 -6.13 16.78
N VAL A 94 4.88 -6.65 16.40
CA VAL A 94 4.49 -8.06 16.65
C VAL A 94 5.51 -9.03 16.07
N ALA A 95 6.06 -8.72 14.90
CA ALA A 95 7.07 -9.52 14.21
C ALA A 95 8.43 -9.61 14.92
N LEU A 96 8.66 -8.82 15.99
CA LEU A 96 9.84 -8.92 16.85
C LEU A 96 9.80 -10.13 17.80
N ASP A 97 8.64 -10.76 17.98
CA ASP A 97 8.52 -11.96 18.82
C ASP A 97 9.37 -13.09 18.25
N LYS A 98 10.13 -13.77 19.11
CA LYS A 98 11.03 -14.90 18.77
C LYS A 98 10.33 -16.01 17.98
N LYS A 99 9.00 -16.19 18.13
CA LYS A 99 8.23 -17.15 17.34
C LYS A 99 8.27 -16.88 15.82
N HIS A 100 8.67 -15.68 15.41
CA HIS A 100 8.81 -15.24 14.02
C HIS A 100 10.26 -15.27 13.52
N ASN A 101 11.22 -15.74 14.35
CA ASN A 101 12.61 -15.91 13.90
C ASN A 101 12.68 -16.87 12.72
N ASN A 102 13.53 -16.54 11.76
CA ASN A 102 13.81 -17.30 10.55
C ASN A 102 12.56 -17.53 9.67
N LYS A 103 11.64 -16.55 9.71
CA LYS A 103 10.40 -16.60 8.93
C LYS A 103 10.25 -15.39 7.99
N HIS A 104 9.48 -15.64 6.91
CA HIS A 104 8.99 -14.63 6.01
C HIS A 104 7.53 -14.36 6.36
N LEU A 105 7.20 -13.10 6.61
CA LEU A 105 5.85 -12.67 6.98
C LEU A 105 5.28 -11.77 5.90
N ILE A 106 4.02 -11.99 5.51
CA ILE A 106 3.26 -11.09 4.66
C ILE A 106 2.53 -10.10 5.56
N ILE A 107 2.75 -8.80 5.30
CA ILE A 107 2.10 -7.70 6.00
C ILE A 107 1.29 -6.91 4.99
N THR A 108 0.03 -7.28 4.85
CA THR A 108 -0.95 -6.69 3.92
C THR A 108 -2.24 -6.36 4.66
N GLY A 109 -3.16 -5.69 3.98
CA GLY A 109 -4.50 -5.45 4.50
C GLY A 109 -5.33 -6.73 4.59
N ASN A 110 -6.47 -6.63 5.25
CA ASN A 110 -7.38 -7.77 5.46
C ASN A 110 -8.38 -7.93 4.32
N GLN A 111 -8.52 -6.95 3.44
CA GLN A 111 -9.48 -6.93 2.35
C GLN A 111 -8.79 -6.74 1.01
N GLN A 112 -9.25 -7.49 0.01
CA GLN A 112 -8.92 -7.25 -1.38
C GLN A 112 -9.92 -6.29 -1.98
N ILE A 113 -9.46 -5.30 -2.72
CA ILE A 113 -10.30 -4.33 -3.42
C ILE A 113 -9.78 -4.14 -4.85
N LYS A 114 -10.68 -4.05 -5.82
CA LYS A 114 -10.32 -3.61 -7.17
C LYS A 114 -10.03 -2.12 -7.17
N ILE A 115 -9.10 -1.69 -8.00
CA ILE A 115 -8.78 -0.26 -8.12
C ILE A 115 -10.02 0.55 -8.51
N LYS A 116 -10.86 0.06 -9.42
CA LYS A 116 -12.10 0.74 -9.80
C LYS A 116 -13.07 0.94 -8.62
N ASP A 117 -13.16 -0.05 -7.72
CA ASP A 117 -14.03 0.02 -6.54
C ASP A 117 -13.46 1.00 -5.50
N LEU A 118 -12.13 1.03 -5.34
CA LEU A 118 -11.43 2.04 -4.54
C LEU A 118 -11.70 3.46 -5.06
N LEU A 119 -11.58 3.68 -6.38
CA LEU A 119 -11.86 4.99 -6.99
C LEU A 119 -13.34 5.37 -6.85
N THR A 120 -14.27 4.41 -6.94
CA THR A 120 -15.68 4.63 -6.68
C THR A 120 -15.91 5.07 -5.23
N MET A 121 -15.30 4.39 -4.26
CA MET A 121 -15.35 4.78 -2.84
C MET A 121 -14.81 6.21 -2.64
N ILE A 122 -13.69 6.55 -3.25
CA ILE A 122 -13.14 7.92 -3.17
C ILE A 122 -14.15 8.92 -3.74
N ARG A 123 -14.75 8.67 -4.91
CA ARG A 123 -15.76 9.54 -5.50
C ARG A 123 -16.98 9.73 -4.58
N GLU A 124 -17.43 8.68 -3.92
CA GLU A 124 -18.54 8.74 -2.96
C GLU A 124 -18.19 9.59 -1.74
N ILE A 125 -16.97 9.46 -1.20
CA ILE A 125 -16.47 10.31 -0.11
C ILE A 125 -16.52 11.80 -0.49
N PHE A 126 -16.22 12.12 -1.75
CA PHE A 126 -16.32 13.48 -2.30
C PHE A 126 -17.73 13.84 -2.85
N ASN A 127 -18.78 13.16 -2.39
CA ASN A 127 -20.19 13.40 -2.78
C ASN A 127 -20.44 13.36 -4.31
N GLY A 128 -19.65 12.59 -5.04
CA GLY A 128 -19.76 12.49 -6.50
C GLY A 128 -19.10 13.62 -7.29
N GLU A 129 -18.47 14.60 -6.63
CA GLU A 129 -17.89 15.80 -7.26
C GLU A 129 -16.57 15.55 -8.02
N ILE A 130 -16.14 14.29 -8.14
CA ILE A 130 -14.89 13.92 -8.80
C ILE A 130 -15.17 13.16 -10.09
N GLU A 131 -14.52 13.58 -11.17
CA GLU A 131 -14.47 12.84 -12.42
C GLU A 131 -13.42 11.73 -12.33
N ILE A 132 -13.79 10.50 -12.71
CA ILE A 132 -12.85 9.38 -12.84
C ILE A 132 -12.75 9.01 -14.30
N LYS A 133 -11.53 8.98 -14.84
CA LYS A 133 -11.22 8.53 -16.21
C LYS A 133 -10.26 7.35 -16.17
N PHE A 134 -10.56 6.31 -16.94
CA PHE A 134 -9.68 5.19 -17.21
C PHE A 134 -9.01 5.41 -18.59
N ASP A 135 -7.68 5.40 -18.59
CA ASP A 135 -6.85 5.51 -19.79
C ASP A 135 -6.42 4.10 -20.20
N LEU A 136 -7.13 3.53 -21.17
CA LEU A 136 -6.91 2.17 -21.66
C LEU A 136 -5.77 2.07 -22.67
N GLU A 137 -5.32 3.19 -23.26
CA GLU A 137 -4.26 3.19 -24.27
C GLU A 137 -2.85 3.06 -23.67
N ASN A 138 -2.71 3.44 -22.38
CA ASN A 138 -1.47 3.40 -21.65
C ASN A 138 -1.54 2.40 -20.48
N GLU A 139 -1.79 1.14 -20.79
CA GLU A 139 -1.76 0.10 -19.78
C GLU A 139 -0.38 0.02 -19.13
N LEU A 140 -0.33 0.27 -17.83
CA LEU A 140 0.80 -0.17 -17.03
C LEU A 140 0.68 -1.69 -16.93
N HIS A 141 1.64 -2.42 -17.46
CA HIS A 141 1.76 -3.86 -17.28
C HIS A 141 1.93 -4.18 -15.78
N HIS A 142 0.82 -4.12 -15.05
CA HIS A 142 0.68 -4.62 -13.70
C HIS A 142 0.04 -6.00 -13.80
N TYR A 143 0.65 -6.96 -13.15
CA TYR A 143 0.31 -8.36 -13.24
C TYR A 143 -1.18 -8.66 -13.04
N GLU A 144 -1.65 -9.42 -13.92
CA GLU A 144 -2.63 -10.44 -13.70
C GLU A 144 -1.93 -11.67 -13.08
N ILE A 145 -2.11 -12.75 -13.01
CA ILE A 145 -1.48 -13.88 -12.32
C ILE A 145 -0.22 -14.36 -13.04
N THR A 146 0.93 -14.50 -12.36
CA THR A 146 2.23 -14.85 -12.95
C THR A 146 2.58 -16.32 -12.92
N PRO A 147 3.19 -16.90 -14.00
CA PRO A 147 3.92 -18.17 -13.94
C PRO A 147 5.31 -17.96 -13.30
N TYR A 148 5.69 -18.82 -12.36
CA TYR A 148 6.86 -18.64 -11.50
C TYR A 148 8.12 -19.29 -12.06
N ASN A 149 9.13 -18.50 -12.41
CA ASN A 149 10.50 -18.95 -12.57
C ASN A 149 11.33 -18.82 -11.27
N TYR A 150 10.89 -17.98 -10.33
CA TYR A 150 11.48 -17.84 -9.00
C TYR A 150 10.54 -18.41 -7.95
N LYS A 151 11.04 -19.29 -7.09
CA LYS A 151 10.27 -19.85 -5.97
C LYS A 151 10.79 -19.26 -4.66
N PRO A 152 10.23 -18.15 -4.17
CA PRO A 152 10.56 -17.64 -2.85
C PRO A 152 10.05 -18.61 -1.78
N GLN A 153 10.63 -18.57 -0.58
CA GLN A 153 10.03 -19.27 0.55
C GLN A 153 8.62 -18.76 0.81
N VAL A 154 7.70 -19.66 1.13
CA VAL A 154 6.31 -19.31 1.44
C VAL A 154 6.28 -18.45 2.69
N ALA A 155 5.62 -17.30 2.61
CA ALA A 155 5.45 -16.41 3.75
C ALA A 155 4.13 -16.69 4.48
N GLN A 156 4.15 -16.50 5.80
CA GLN A 156 2.95 -16.53 6.63
C GLN A 156 2.34 -15.12 6.71
N LYS A 157 1.05 -14.98 6.36
CA LYS A 157 0.32 -13.73 6.60
C LYS A 157 0.04 -13.61 8.10
N ILE A 158 0.37 -12.46 8.67
CA ILE A 158 -0.03 -12.11 10.02
C ILE A 158 -1.05 -10.99 9.97
N THR A 159 -2.05 -11.08 10.83
CA THR A 159 -3.12 -10.09 10.97
C THR A 159 -3.21 -9.64 12.41
N SER A 160 -3.78 -8.46 12.63
CA SER A 160 -4.08 -7.95 13.96
C SER A 160 -5.56 -8.17 14.27
N ASP A 161 -5.89 -8.38 15.55
CA ASP A 161 -7.29 -8.41 16.03
C ASP A 161 -7.98 -7.06 15.87
N THR A 162 -7.19 -5.99 15.81
CA THR A 162 -7.65 -4.63 15.52
C THR A 162 -6.97 -4.13 14.26
N PHE A 163 -7.72 -3.57 13.34
CA PHE A 163 -7.21 -3.02 12.08
C PHE A 163 -7.87 -1.69 11.75
N TYR A 164 -7.18 -0.89 10.94
CA TYR A 164 -7.75 0.31 10.37
C TYR A 164 -8.67 -0.09 9.22
N ASP A 165 -9.95 0.26 9.33
CA ASP A 165 -10.87 0.16 8.19
C ASP A 165 -10.36 1.04 7.03
N LEU A 166 -10.46 0.53 5.81
CA LEU A 166 -9.91 1.22 4.65
C LEU A 166 -10.59 2.58 4.43
N GLY A 167 -11.91 2.64 4.56
CA GLY A 167 -12.67 3.88 4.39
C GLY A 167 -12.30 4.91 5.43
N GLN A 168 -12.19 4.51 6.70
CA GLN A 168 -11.74 5.41 7.78
C GLN A 168 -10.30 5.90 7.56
N GLY A 169 -9.40 5.02 7.11
CA GLY A 169 -8.03 5.40 6.82
C GLY A 169 -7.91 6.38 5.65
N ILE A 170 -8.78 6.27 4.64
CA ILE A 170 -8.86 7.23 3.53
C ILE A 170 -9.39 8.58 4.01
N LEU A 171 -10.43 8.62 4.86
CA LEU A 171 -10.97 9.85 5.43
C LEU A 171 -9.91 10.59 6.26
N ASP A 172 -9.19 9.87 7.11
CA ASP A 172 -8.12 10.45 7.93
C ASP A 172 -7.01 11.06 7.04
N LEU A 173 -6.65 10.36 5.95
CA LEU A 173 -5.62 10.84 5.02
C LEU A 173 -6.07 12.07 4.24
N ILE A 174 -7.34 12.14 3.80
CA ILE A 174 -7.91 13.33 3.16
C ILE A 174 -7.80 14.53 4.09
N TYR A 175 -8.18 14.37 5.36
CA TYR A 175 -8.10 15.42 6.35
C TYR A 175 -6.66 15.93 6.56
N ASP A 176 -5.69 15.01 6.66
CA ASP A 176 -4.28 15.38 6.80
C ASP A 176 -3.77 16.14 5.57
N LEU A 177 -4.12 15.72 4.35
CA LEU A 177 -3.74 16.37 3.10
C LEU A 177 -4.36 17.77 2.97
N GLU A 178 -5.64 17.96 3.35
CA GLU A 178 -6.27 19.29 3.36
C GLU A 178 -5.54 20.25 4.30
N ILE A 179 -5.16 19.78 5.51
CA ILE A 179 -4.39 20.59 6.46
C ILE A 179 -3.01 20.98 5.91
N GLU A 180 -2.31 20.03 5.27
CA GLU A 180 -0.98 20.30 4.70
C GLU A 180 -1.05 21.31 3.55
N MET A 181 -2.05 21.21 2.69
CA MET A 181 -2.26 22.13 1.58
C MET A 181 -2.65 23.54 2.05
N ASP A 182 -3.50 23.64 3.08
CA ASP A 182 -3.88 24.94 3.67
C ASP A 182 -2.69 25.67 4.30
N LYS A 183 -1.76 24.94 4.92
CA LYS A 183 -0.52 25.53 5.47
C LYS A 183 0.41 26.07 4.38
N GLY A 184 0.37 25.48 3.18
CA GLY A 184 1.21 25.91 2.04
C GLY A 184 0.66 27.13 1.28
N ASN A 185 -0.64 27.37 1.28
CA ASN A 185 -1.28 28.36 0.39
C ASN A 185 -1.85 29.60 1.08
N GLY A 186 -1.89 29.68 2.41
CA GLY A 186 -2.45 30.85 3.13
C GLY A 186 -3.93 31.15 2.85
N GLU A 187 -4.67 30.28 2.17
CA GLU A 187 -6.06 30.46 1.76
C GLU A 187 -7.04 29.45 2.40
N LYS A 188 -8.28 29.92 2.52
CA LYS A 188 -9.38 29.35 3.30
C LYS A 188 -9.74 27.91 2.98
N ARG A 189 -10.00 27.13 4.05
CA ARG A 189 -10.55 25.77 4.10
C ARG A 189 -11.68 25.53 3.11
N ILE A 190 -11.48 24.56 2.21
CA ILE A 190 -12.56 23.84 1.55
C ILE A 190 -13.00 22.76 2.53
N GLY A 191 -13.90 23.09 3.46
CA GLY A 191 -14.39 22.15 4.47
C GLY A 191 -15.29 21.10 3.88
N LEU A 192 -14.72 20.00 3.38
CA LEU A 192 -15.49 18.82 2.94
C LEU A 192 -16.06 18.01 4.12
N LEU A 193 -15.47 18.12 5.30
CA LEU A 193 -15.92 17.39 6.49
C LEU A 193 -16.32 18.36 7.61
N LYS A 194 -17.53 18.91 7.56
CA LYS A 194 -18.16 19.41 8.78
C LYS A 194 -18.46 18.23 9.69
N ARG A 195 -17.66 18.02 10.73
CA ARG A 195 -18.06 17.12 11.84
C ARG A 195 -19.43 17.61 12.33
N LYS A 196 -20.50 16.81 12.08
CA LYS A 196 -21.72 16.95 12.87
C LYS A 196 -21.34 16.62 14.31
N LYS A 197 -21.54 17.62 15.18
CA LYS A 197 -21.48 17.45 16.63
C LYS A 197 -22.55 16.45 17.09
#